data_8aaf7e594d7bf27e518510926a777325
#
_entry.id   8aaf7e594d7bf27e518510926a777325
#
_cell.length_a   1.000
_cell.length_b   1.000
_cell.length_c   1.000
_cell.angle_alpha   90.00
_cell.angle_beta   90.00
_cell.angle_gamma   90.00
#
_symmetry.space_group_name_H-M   'P 1'
#
loop_
_entity.id
_entity.type
_entity.pdbx_description
1 polymer ?
#
loop_
_entity_poly.entity_id
_entity_poly.type
_entity_poly.pdbx_seq_one_letter_code
_entity_poly.pdbx_strand_id
1 'polypeptide(L)'
;VYDIETVSLRYFNVYGERQNIAGAYALVMGIFAHQRLNGEPMTIRGNGEQKRDFTYVGDVVNANILASQSKNVGRGEVINIGNGDNRSINQIADMIGGEKKYVDPVVEPMETLADNSLAKELLGWEPTQKIEDWVPTYKKEIGL
;
A
#
# COMPACT_ATOMS: atom_id res chain seq x y z
N VAL A 1 -32.84 3.03 7.10
CA VAL A 1 -33.67 4.18 7.41
C VAL A 1 -33.74 5.17 6.25
N TYR A 2 -32.64 5.31 5.47
CA TYR A 2 -32.57 6.29 4.37
C TYR A 2 -32.46 5.66 2.98
N ASP A 3 -32.41 4.34 2.87
CA ASP A 3 -32.34 3.57 1.62
C ASP A 3 -31.21 4.04 0.68
N ILE A 4 -30.05 4.32 1.29
CA ILE A 4 -28.85 4.78 0.58
C ILE A 4 -28.00 3.56 0.21
N GLU A 5 -27.69 3.41 -1.06
CA GLU A 5 -26.74 2.39 -1.54
C GLU A 5 -25.32 2.73 -1.07
N THR A 6 -24.67 1.75 -0.45
CA THR A 6 -23.32 1.91 0.12
C THR A 6 -22.45 0.69 -0.15
N VAL A 7 -21.16 0.92 -0.23
CA VAL A 7 -20.10 -0.10 -0.26
C VAL A 7 -18.90 0.39 0.54
N SER A 8 -18.23 -0.47 1.27
CA SER A 8 -17.02 -0.16 2.04
C SER A 8 -15.81 -0.79 1.35
N LEU A 9 -14.88 0.04 0.88
CA LEU A 9 -13.62 -0.42 0.31
C LEU A 9 -12.51 -0.36 1.38
N ARG A 10 -11.87 -1.50 1.66
CA ARG A 10 -10.79 -1.63 2.64
C ARG A 10 -9.45 -1.64 1.92
N TYR A 11 -8.71 -0.52 1.97
CA TYR A 11 -7.42 -0.38 1.29
C TYR A 11 -6.28 -0.98 2.11
N PHE A 12 -5.33 -1.61 1.39
CA PHE A 12 -4.11 -2.17 1.95
C PHE A 12 -2.93 -1.29 1.56
N ASN A 13 -2.15 -0.82 2.54
CA ASN A 13 -0.90 -0.03 2.43
C ASN A 13 -0.71 0.71 1.09
N VAL A 14 -1.51 1.75 0.86
CA VAL A 14 -1.56 2.46 -0.42
C VAL A 14 -0.28 3.27 -0.64
N TYR A 15 0.41 3.02 -1.75
CA TYR A 15 1.58 3.79 -2.18
C TYR A 15 1.31 4.50 -3.51
N GLY A 16 2.10 5.50 -3.84
CA GLY A 16 1.99 6.21 -5.11
C GLY A 16 2.52 7.63 -5.06
N GLU A 17 2.27 8.36 -6.13
CA GLU A 17 2.65 9.76 -6.30
C GLU A 17 2.02 10.61 -5.19
N ARG A 18 2.78 11.60 -4.72
CA ARG A 18 2.34 12.53 -3.66
C ARG A 18 2.00 11.85 -2.32
N GLN A 19 2.53 10.62 -2.09
CA GLN A 19 2.36 9.96 -0.81
C GLN A 19 2.94 10.80 0.34
N ASN A 20 2.36 10.68 1.51
CA ASN A 20 2.85 11.36 2.71
C ASN A 20 4.20 10.75 3.13
N ILE A 21 5.24 11.60 3.23
CA ILE A 21 6.60 11.18 3.61
C ILE A 21 6.93 11.42 5.09
N ALA A 22 6.04 12.11 5.83
CA ALA A 22 6.25 12.44 7.24
C ALA A 22 4.92 12.42 8.01
N GLY A 23 5.01 12.29 9.34
CA GLY A 23 3.86 12.30 10.25
C GLY A 23 3.23 10.93 10.50
N ALA A 24 2.14 10.92 11.28
CA ALA A 24 1.52 9.70 11.81
C ALA A 24 0.95 8.74 10.75
N TYR A 25 0.67 9.24 9.55
CA TYR A 25 0.09 8.47 8.45
C TYR A 25 1.09 8.19 7.32
N ALA A 26 2.37 8.53 7.50
CA ALA A 26 3.41 8.18 6.54
C ALA A 26 3.63 6.67 6.54
N LEU A 27 3.57 6.06 5.37
CA LEU A 27 3.87 4.64 5.20
C LEU A 27 5.38 4.42 5.05
N VAL A 28 5.82 3.20 5.29
CA VAL A 28 7.23 2.82 5.30
C VAL A 28 7.99 3.27 4.04
N MET A 29 7.39 3.18 2.87
CA MET A 29 7.97 3.65 1.60
C MET A 29 8.31 5.15 1.64
N GLY A 30 7.37 5.99 2.09
CA GLY A 30 7.58 7.43 2.21
C GLY A 30 8.60 7.78 3.28
N ILE A 31 8.59 7.07 4.42
CA ILE A 31 9.56 7.25 5.52
C ILE A 31 10.98 6.92 5.01
N PHE A 32 11.18 5.79 4.35
CA PHE A 32 12.47 5.38 3.82
C PHE A 32 13.00 6.35 2.76
N ALA A 33 12.13 6.79 1.84
CA ALA A 33 12.49 7.79 0.85
C ALA A 33 12.93 9.11 1.51
N HIS A 34 12.20 9.57 2.53
CA HIS A 34 12.55 10.79 3.27
C HIS A 34 13.89 10.66 4.01
N GLN A 35 14.12 9.55 4.71
CA GLN A 35 15.38 9.28 5.39
C GLN A 35 16.55 9.27 4.41
N ARG A 36 16.39 8.60 3.26
CA ARG A 36 17.41 8.55 2.21
C ARG A 36 17.73 9.93 1.65
N LEU A 37 16.73 10.77 1.37
CA LEU A 37 16.94 12.13 0.88
C LEU A 37 17.70 13.00 1.89
N ASN A 38 17.55 12.72 3.18
CA ASN A 38 18.27 13.43 4.26
C ASN A 38 19.66 12.84 4.55
N GLY A 39 20.07 11.79 3.83
CA GLY A 39 21.35 11.09 4.12
C GLY A 39 21.32 10.24 5.40
N GLU A 40 20.12 9.90 5.89
CA GLU A 40 19.90 9.09 7.08
C GLU A 40 19.72 7.61 6.71
N PRO A 41 20.11 6.67 7.61
CA PRO A 41 19.81 5.25 7.41
C PRO A 41 18.31 5.00 7.54
N MET A 42 17.78 4.08 6.74
CA MET A 42 16.38 3.63 6.83
C MET A 42 16.14 2.87 8.13
N THR A 43 15.21 3.34 8.95
CA THR A 43 14.93 2.76 10.27
C THR A 43 13.93 1.61 10.15
N ILE A 44 14.39 0.39 10.41
CA ILE A 44 13.62 -0.84 10.36
C ILE A 44 13.31 -1.30 11.79
N ARG A 45 12.03 -1.49 12.13
CA ARG A 45 11.60 -2.02 13.42
C ARG A 45 11.69 -3.55 13.44
N GLY A 46 12.23 -4.10 14.53
CA GLY A 46 12.47 -5.54 14.65
C GLY A 46 13.50 -6.05 13.63
N ASN A 47 13.25 -7.19 13.03
CA ASN A 47 14.13 -7.81 12.02
C ASN A 47 13.78 -7.48 10.56
N GLY A 48 12.69 -6.73 10.33
CA GLY A 48 12.24 -6.33 8.99
C GLY A 48 11.55 -7.43 8.17
N GLU A 49 11.27 -8.58 8.77
CA GLU A 49 10.60 -9.70 8.09
C GLU A 49 9.07 -9.60 8.08
N GLN A 50 8.51 -8.63 8.81
CA GLN A 50 7.07 -8.35 8.75
C GLN A 50 6.68 -7.92 7.33
N LYS A 51 5.57 -8.51 6.83
CA LYS A 51 5.11 -8.33 5.46
C LYS A 51 3.86 -7.47 5.39
N ARG A 52 3.76 -6.69 4.32
CA ARG A 52 2.58 -5.85 4.02
C ARG A 52 2.20 -6.01 2.55
N ASP A 53 0.89 -6.02 2.32
CA ASP A 53 0.33 -5.91 0.98
C ASP A 53 0.34 -4.44 0.56
N PHE A 54 1.10 -4.12 -0.47
CA PHE A 54 1.24 -2.75 -0.99
C PHE A 54 0.42 -2.57 -2.25
N THR A 55 -0.50 -1.59 -2.23
CA THR A 55 -1.44 -1.35 -3.32
C THR A 55 -1.21 0.03 -3.95
N TYR A 56 -1.11 0.08 -5.27
CA TYR A 56 -0.89 1.33 -5.99
C TYR A 56 -2.10 2.26 -5.92
N VAL A 57 -1.88 3.55 -5.70
CA VAL A 57 -2.94 4.55 -5.54
C VAL A 57 -3.85 4.65 -6.77
N GLY A 58 -3.29 4.48 -7.98
CA GLY A 58 -4.08 4.46 -9.22
C GLY A 58 -5.05 3.29 -9.28
N ASP A 59 -4.65 2.12 -8.79
CA ASP A 59 -5.52 0.95 -8.67
C ASP A 59 -6.64 1.17 -7.65
N VAL A 60 -6.32 1.86 -6.53
CA VAL A 60 -7.34 2.25 -5.53
C VAL A 60 -8.36 3.23 -6.13
N VAL A 61 -7.89 4.23 -6.89
CA VAL A 61 -8.78 5.17 -7.61
C VAL A 61 -9.70 4.41 -8.56
N ASN A 62 -9.14 3.49 -9.36
CA ASN A 62 -9.94 2.65 -10.26
C ASN A 62 -10.98 1.81 -9.52
N ALA A 63 -10.63 1.24 -8.35
CA ALA A 63 -11.59 0.50 -7.53
C ALA A 63 -12.77 1.35 -7.08
N ASN A 64 -12.53 2.62 -6.70
CA ASN A 64 -13.60 3.56 -6.34
C ASN A 64 -14.52 3.88 -7.53
N ILE A 65 -13.94 4.10 -8.71
CA ILE A 65 -14.71 4.36 -9.93
C ILE A 65 -15.58 3.15 -10.26
N LEU A 66 -15.01 1.94 -10.28
CA LEU A 66 -15.74 0.71 -10.55
C LEU A 66 -16.85 0.45 -9.51
N ALA A 67 -16.57 0.67 -8.24
CA ALA A 67 -17.56 0.52 -7.17
C ALA A 67 -18.74 1.50 -7.34
N SER A 68 -18.46 2.75 -7.73
CA SER A 68 -19.52 3.76 -7.95
C SER A 68 -20.42 3.45 -9.15
N GLN A 69 -19.98 2.62 -10.07
CA GLN A 69 -20.68 2.25 -11.31
C GLN A 69 -21.28 0.84 -11.27
N SER A 70 -20.83 0.00 -10.33
CA SER A 70 -21.23 -1.40 -10.24
C SER A 70 -22.67 -1.54 -9.77
N LYS A 71 -23.43 -2.38 -10.48
CA LYS A 71 -24.78 -2.80 -10.07
C LYS A 71 -24.78 -3.99 -9.10
N ASN A 72 -23.60 -4.54 -8.82
CA ASN A 72 -23.43 -5.73 -7.98
C ASN A 72 -23.17 -5.37 -6.51
N VAL A 73 -23.08 -4.08 -6.19
CA VAL A 73 -22.87 -3.54 -4.83
C VAL A 73 -23.92 -2.51 -4.50
N GLY A 74 -24.02 -2.08 -3.26
CA GLY A 74 -24.97 -1.07 -2.79
C GLY A 74 -25.74 -1.49 -1.54
N ARG A 75 -25.45 -2.68 -0.98
CA ARG A 75 -26.13 -3.23 0.20
C ARG A 75 -25.22 -3.28 1.43
N GLY A 76 -24.13 -2.47 1.42
CA GLY A 76 -23.17 -2.42 2.51
C GLY A 76 -22.06 -3.46 2.40
N GLU A 77 -21.76 -3.96 1.21
CA GLU A 77 -20.68 -4.91 0.96
C GLU A 77 -19.35 -4.33 1.47
N VAL A 78 -18.48 -5.20 1.99
CA VAL A 78 -17.13 -4.85 2.41
C VAL A 78 -16.14 -5.56 1.50
N ILE A 79 -15.37 -4.79 0.74
CA ILE A 79 -14.49 -5.30 -0.32
C ILE A 79 -13.05 -4.91 -0.03
N ASN A 80 -12.16 -5.89 0.01
CA ASN A 80 -10.72 -5.63 0.14
C ASN A 80 -10.15 -5.15 -1.21
N ILE A 81 -9.41 -4.04 -1.16
CA ILE A 81 -8.67 -3.47 -2.28
C ILE A 81 -7.19 -3.55 -1.91
N GLY A 82 -6.58 -4.63 -2.35
CA GLY A 82 -5.19 -4.97 -2.08
C GLY A 82 -4.58 -5.71 -3.26
N ASN A 83 -3.26 -5.71 -3.34
CA ASN A 83 -2.55 -6.30 -4.47
C ASN A 83 -2.68 -7.85 -4.49
N GLY A 84 -2.95 -8.48 -3.32
CA GLY A 84 -2.98 -9.94 -3.19
C GLY A 84 -1.58 -10.58 -3.20
N ASP A 85 -0.56 -9.75 -3.04
CA ASP A 85 0.85 -10.15 -2.95
C ASP A 85 1.55 -9.19 -1.98
N ASN A 86 2.43 -9.69 -1.12
CA ASN A 86 3.04 -8.87 -0.08
C ASN A 86 4.57 -8.85 -0.15
N ARG A 87 5.16 -7.84 0.48
CA ARG A 87 6.61 -7.67 0.58
C ARG A 87 7.01 -7.42 2.01
N SER A 88 8.19 -7.96 2.41
CA SER A 88 8.78 -7.65 3.70
C SER A 88 9.30 -6.20 3.72
N ILE A 89 9.42 -5.65 4.93
CA ILE A 89 10.00 -4.32 5.11
C ILE A 89 11.46 -4.29 4.62
N ASN A 90 12.19 -5.40 4.79
CA ASN A 90 13.53 -5.55 4.22
C ASN A 90 13.54 -5.44 2.69
N GLN A 91 12.60 -6.10 2.00
CA GLN A 91 12.47 -6.01 0.54
C GLN A 91 12.19 -4.57 0.08
N ILE A 92 11.32 -3.84 0.79
CA ILE A 92 11.06 -2.43 0.50
C ILE A 92 12.32 -1.57 0.70
N ALA A 93 13.05 -1.79 1.78
CA ALA A 93 14.32 -1.08 2.02
C ALA A 93 15.36 -1.38 0.93
N ASP A 94 15.44 -2.64 0.46
CA ASP A 94 16.35 -3.02 -0.63
C ASP A 94 15.99 -2.33 -1.96
N MET A 95 14.71 -2.19 -2.27
CA MET A 95 14.25 -1.46 -3.47
C MET A 95 14.61 0.03 -3.40
N ILE A 96 14.42 0.68 -2.26
CA ILE A 96 14.81 2.08 -2.05
C ILE A 96 16.34 2.20 -2.09
N GLY A 97 17.05 1.25 -1.48
CA GLY A 97 18.52 1.20 -1.43
C GLY A 97 19.13 2.14 -0.41
N GLY A 98 20.27 1.76 0.14
CA GLY A 98 21.02 2.53 1.12
C GLY A 98 21.17 1.82 2.47
N GLU A 99 21.70 2.54 3.44
CA GLU A 99 21.99 2.01 4.77
C GLU A 99 20.70 1.70 5.53
N LYS A 100 20.71 0.58 6.27
CA LYS A 100 19.61 0.14 7.13
C LYS A 100 20.03 0.22 8.60
N LYS A 101 19.14 0.68 9.46
CA LYS A 101 19.31 0.69 10.92
C LYS A 101 18.14 -0.05 11.56
N TYR A 102 18.43 -1.15 12.23
CA TYR A 102 17.42 -1.93 12.96
C TYR A 102 17.25 -1.36 14.36
N VAL A 103 16.00 -1.22 14.79
CA VAL A 103 15.60 -0.72 16.10
C VAL A 103 14.63 -1.67 16.78
N ASP A 104 14.30 -1.43 18.05
CA ASP A 104 13.40 -2.28 18.80
C ASP A 104 12.07 -2.52 18.09
N PRO A 105 11.55 -3.76 18.17
CA PRO A 105 10.28 -4.10 17.55
C PRO A 105 9.12 -3.38 18.23
N VAL A 106 8.03 -3.22 17.49
CA VAL A 106 6.72 -2.81 18.02
C VAL A 106 5.73 -3.95 17.87
N VAL A 107 4.66 -3.92 18.66
CA VAL A 107 3.57 -4.89 18.53
C VAL A 107 2.78 -4.53 17.26
N GLU A 108 2.93 -5.34 16.24
CA GLU A 108 2.24 -5.19 14.95
C GLU A 108 2.00 -6.57 14.30
N PRO A 109 1.04 -6.70 13.37
CA PRO A 109 0.86 -7.94 12.64
C PRO A 109 2.13 -8.32 11.86
N MET A 110 2.52 -9.60 11.92
CA MET A 110 3.66 -10.11 11.15
C MET A 110 3.38 -10.14 9.65
N GLU A 111 2.12 -10.29 9.25
CA GLU A 111 1.73 -10.35 7.85
C GLU A 111 0.37 -9.72 7.63
N THR A 112 0.24 -8.95 6.54
CA THR A 112 -1.03 -8.57 5.95
C THR A 112 -1.02 -8.96 4.47
N LEU A 113 -2.10 -9.62 4.05
CA LEU A 113 -2.31 -10.06 2.68
C LEU A 113 -3.80 -9.94 2.35
N ALA A 114 -4.12 -9.24 1.28
CA ALA A 114 -5.52 -9.08 0.87
C ALA A 114 -6.01 -10.34 0.14
N ASP A 115 -7.15 -10.83 0.55
CA ASP A 115 -8.00 -11.60 -0.37
C ASP A 115 -8.85 -10.58 -1.17
N ASN A 116 -8.51 -10.40 -2.43
CA ASN A 116 -9.16 -9.47 -3.35
C ASN A 116 -10.15 -10.16 -4.33
N SER A 117 -10.49 -11.42 -4.09
CA SER A 117 -11.39 -12.20 -4.95
C SER A 117 -12.75 -11.53 -5.11
N LEU A 118 -13.29 -10.94 -4.04
CA LEU A 118 -14.58 -10.25 -4.06
C LEU A 118 -14.53 -8.96 -4.90
N ALA A 119 -13.40 -8.26 -4.93
CA ALA A 119 -13.20 -7.09 -5.80
C ALA A 119 -13.27 -7.48 -7.28
N LYS A 120 -12.65 -8.60 -7.63
CA LYS A 120 -12.72 -9.15 -8.99
C LYS A 120 -14.14 -9.57 -9.35
N GLU A 121 -14.83 -10.29 -8.46
CA GLU A 121 -16.17 -10.80 -8.68
C GLU A 121 -17.22 -9.68 -8.84
N LEU A 122 -17.26 -8.72 -7.89
CA LEU A 122 -18.31 -7.70 -7.82
C LEU A 122 -18.00 -6.44 -8.65
N LEU A 123 -16.72 -6.11 -8.83
CA LEU A 123 -16.30 -4.88 -9.50
C LEU A 123 -15.59 -5.13 -10.83
N GLY A 124 -15.15 -6.37 -11.11
CA GLY A 124 -14.22 -6.65 -12.21
C GLY A 124 -12.85 -6.01 -12.01
N TRP A 125 -12.49 -5.70 -10.76
CA TRP A 125 -11.25 -5.02 -10.40
C TRP A 125 -10.10 -6.00 -10.22
N GLU A 126 -8.94 -5.64 -10.76
CA GLU A 126 -7.65 -6.30 -10.51
C GLU A 126 -6.55 -5.25 -10.37
N PRO A 127 -5.52 -5.50 -9.54
CA PRO A 127 -4.36 -4.60 -9.47
C PRO A 127 -3.55 -4.66 -10.76
N THR A 128 -3.03 -3.52 -11.19
CA THR A 128 -2.30 -3.38 -12.46
C THR A 128 -0.83 -3.03 -12.26
N GLN A 129 -0.48 -2.38 -11.15
CA GLN A 129 0.87 -1.87 -10.90
C GLN A 129 1.58 -2.68 -9.81
N LYS A 130 2.74 -3.26 -10.14
CA LYS A 130 3.63 -3.86 -9.16
C LYS A 130 4.55 -2.82 -8.55
N ILE A 131 4.86 -2.98 -7.26
CA ILE A 131 5.72 -2.07 -6.52
C ILE A 131 7.15 -2.04 -7.08
N GLU A 132 7.65 -3.19 -7.55
CA GLU A 132 8.96 -3.33 -8.18
C GLU A 132 9.12 -2.50 -9.44
N ASP A 133 8.04 -2.36 -10.21
CA ASP A 133 8.05 -1.58 -11.46
C ASP A 133 7.88 -0.08 -11.19
N TRP A 134 7.22 0.29 -10.10
CA TRP A 134 6.97 1.69 -9.74
C TRP A 134 8.16 2.35 -9.02
N VAL A 135 8.82 1.65 -8.09
CA VAL A 135 9.90 2.21 -7.25
C VAL A 135 11.05 2.83 -8.05
N PRO A 136 11.55 2.25 -9.16
CA PRO A 136 12.61 2.87 -9.95
C PRO A 136 12.24 4.25 -10.50
N THR A 137 11.00 4.41 -10.99
CA THR A 137 10.48 5.69 -11.49
C THR A 137 10.36 6.70 -10.33
N TYR A 138 9.77 6.28 -9.23
CA TYR A 138 9.63 7.10 -8.03
C TYR A 138 10.99 7.61 -7.51
N LYS A 139 11.99 6.74 -7.40
CA LYS A 139 13.35 7.15 -6.99
C LYS A 139 13.92 8.25 -7.89
N LYS A 140 13.80 8.08 -9.20
CA LYS A 140 14.27 9.07 -10.18
C LYS A 140 13.54 10.41 -10.02
N GLU A 141 12.23 10.39 -9.77
CA GLU A 141 11.43 11.61 -9.59
C GLU A 141 11.82 12.39 -8.34
N ILE A 142 12.15 11.69 -7.23
CA ILE A 142 12.55 12.34 -5.98
C ILE A 142 14.06 12.59 -5.85
N GLY A 143 14.87 12.19 -6.83
CA GLY A 143 16.32 12.42 -6.85
C GLY A 143 17.16 11.42 -6.06
N LEU A 144 16.71 10.16 -5.94
CA LEU A 144 17.44 9.04 -5.33
C LEU A 144 18.10 8.13 -6.37
#